data_f33ab28be9b20cf3c2c8b09ae869b885
#
_entry.id   f33ab28be9b20cf3c2c8b09ae869b885
#
_cell.length_a   1.000
_cell.length_b   1.000
_cell.length_c   1.000
_cell.angle_alpha   90.00
_cell.angle_beta   90.00
_cell.angle_gamma   90.00
#
_symmetry.space_group_name_H-M   'P 1'
#
loop_
_entity.id
_entity.type
_entity.pdbx_description
1 polymer ?
#
loop_
_entity_poly.entity_id
_entity_poly.type
_entity_poly.pdbx_seq_one_letter_code
_entity_poly.pdbx_strand_id
1 'polypeptide(L)'
;MAASPLKRREIIDALRNGAVPRRGLELFAVGLERFEKAIDEELEAVATGRGKFKAVRGEYGTGKTFFARWLEHRARQRGFATALVPVSETETPLHRMETVYRRAVEALQTREWADGAFRSLIDKWFYQLEDEVLGEGQVDPQDAGAVAAAVGDLLERRLASVSATQPHFAAALRAAHTARVTGDHAIAEGLVAWLMGQPNVGAAIKRAAKLKGELDHDGAAGFLRGLLEVLRQTGRKGLVLVLDEVETIQRVRADSREKSLNALRQLIDDLTGDRYPRLYVLITGTPRFFDGPQGVKRLTPLAQRLHTEFARDPRFDSSRAAQIRLLPFDLDKMVDVGRRVRGLYPTDAPERVHGKVDDEVLARLARGVAGELGGKVGIAPRIYLKRLVGLLDRVDEHPDFEPGEHYELTVDAGELTPEERAAAGVAPSLDDIELDLGTGEAPGGGSDRG
;
A
#
# COMPACT_ATOMS: atom_id res chain seq x y z
N MET A 1 -18.65 -16.89 -7.77
CA MET A 1 -17.74 -17.81 -8.49
C MET A 1 -16.81 -18.44 -7.47
N ALA A 2 -16.65 -19.77 -7.51
CA ALA A 2 -15.72 -20.47 -6.63
C ALA A 2 -14.27 -20.03 -6.96
N ALA A 3 -13.46 -19.83 -5.91
CA ALA A 3 -12.05 -19.50 -6.10
C ALA A 3 -11.30 -20.67 -6.77
N SER A 4 -10.39 -20.36 -7.71
CA SER A 4 -9.55 -21.40 -8.31
C SER A 4 -8.68 -22.10 -7.25
N PRO A 5 -8.31 -23.37 -7.45
CA PRO A 5 -7.46 -24.10 -6.50
C PRO A 5 -6.13 -23.38 -6.20
N LEU A 6 -5.50 -22.77 -7.21
CA LEU A 6 -4.27 -21.99 -7.05
C LEU A 6 -4.49 -20.79 -6.12
N LYS A 7 -5.56 -20.03 -6.35
CA LYS A 7 -5.90 -18.86 -5.52
C LYS A 7 -6.17 -19.23 -4.06
N ARG A 8 -6.82 -20.39 -3.82
CA ARG A 8 -7.04 -20.91 -2.46
C ARG A 8 -5.71 -21.23 -1.78
N ARG A 9 -4.78 -21.90 -2.46
CA ARG A 9 -3.44 -22.20 -1.93
C ARG A 9 -2.67 -20.92 -1.59
N GLU A 10 -2.62 -19.94 -2.49
CA GLU A 10 -1.96 -18.65 -2.25
C GLU A 10 -2.49 -17.93 -0.99
N ILE A 11 -3.82 -17.97 -0.76
CA ILE A 11 -4.43 -17.39 0.44
C ILE A 11 -3.98 -18.15 1.68
N ILE A 12 -4.11 -19.47 1.68
CA ILE A 12 -3.78 -20.30 2.85
C ILE A 12 -2.29 -20.23 3.18
N ASP A 13 -1.40 -20.23 2.18
CA ASP A 13 0.05 -20.09 2.39
C ASP A 13 0.42 -18.72 2.99
N ALA A 14 -0.21 -17.64 2.55
CA ALA A 14 0.00 -16.33 3.16
C ALA A 14 -0.46 -16.30 4.63
N LEU A 15 -1.66 -16.85 4.92
CA LEU A 15 -2.20 -16.91 6.28
C LEU A 15 -1.37 -17.82 7.19
N ARG A 16 -0.84 -18.94 6.69
CA ARG A 16 0.08 -19.84 7.40
C ARG A 16 1.33 -19.11 7.90
N ASN A 17 1.83 -18.15 7.11
CA ASN A 17 2.96 -17.30 7.45
C ASN A 17 2.56 -16.03 8.25
N GLY A 18 1.28 -15.90 8.63
CA GLY A 18 0.77 -14.71 9.33
C GLY A 18 0.77 -13.43 8.48
N ALA A 19 0.84 -13.55 7.16
CA ALA A 19 0.85 -12.44 6.22
C ALA A 19 -0.56 -12.17 5.65
N VAL A 20 -0.80 -10.92 5.23
CA VAL A 20 -2.01 -10.58 4.48
C VAL A 20 -1.84 -11.00 3.02
N PRO A 21 -2.70 -11.86 2.47
CA PRO A 21 -2.63 -12.27 1.08
C PRO A 21 -2.65 -11.08 0.10
N ARG A 22 -1.96 -11.20 -1.03
CA ARG A 22 -1.97 -10.16 -2.07
C ARG A 22 -3.25 -10.17 -2.91
N ARG A 23 -3.95 -11.30 -2.97
CA ARG A 23 -5.17 -11.52 -3.78
C ARG A 23 -6.18 -12.34 -3.00
N GLY A 24 -7.46 -12.25 -3.39
CA GLY A 24 -8.50 -13.07 -2.81
C GLY A 24 -9.05 -12.57 -1.49
N LEU A 25 -8.72 -11.36 -1.08
CA LEU A 25 -9.18 -10.76 0.17
C LEU A 25 -10.71 -10.73 0.30
N GLU A 26 -11.40 -10.53 -0.82
CA GLU A 26 -12.86 -10.51 -0.92
C GLU A 26 -13.52 -11.81 -0.52
N LEU A 27 -12.79 -12.92 -0.54
CA LEU A 27 -13.31 -14.25 -0.20
C LEU A 27 -13.46 -14.47 1.29
N PHE A 28 -12.69 -13.75 2.10
CA PHE A 28 -12.71 -13.89 3.56
C PHE A 28 -12.77 -12.56 4.32
N ALA A 29 -12.94 -11.43 3.62
CA ALA A 29 -13.15 -10.13 4.25
C ALA A 29 -14.44 -10.14 5.10
N VAL A 30 -14.36 -9.66 6.35
CA VAL A 30 -15.48 -9.54 7.29
C VAL A 30 -15.52 -8.13 7.84
N GLY A 31 -16.72 -7.52 7.90
CA GLY A 31 -16.95 -6.22 8.52
C GLY A 31 -16.52 -5.00 7.68
N LEU A 32 -16.24 -5.19 6.39
CA LEU A 32 -15.91 -4.11 5.46
C LEU A 32 -17.10 -3.63 4.63
N GLU A 33 -18.21 -4.32 4.67
CA GLU A 33 -19.44 -4.05 3.88
C GLU A 33 -19.97 -2.63 4.10
N ARG A 34 -19.85 -2.12 5.33
CA ARG A 34 -20.26 -0.76 5.70
C ARG A 34 -19.48 0.34 4.96
N PHE A 35 -18.28 0.05 4.47
CA PHE A 35 -17.44 1.01 3.77
C PHE A 35 -17.60 0.96 2.25
N GLU A 36 -18.12 -0.12 1.71
CA GLU A 36 -18.15 -0.38 0.26
C GLU A 36 -18.77 0.75 -0.53
N LYS A 37 -19.98 1.18 -0.16
CA LYS A 37 -20.71 2.22 -0.87
C LYS A 37 -19.95 3.54 -0.88
N ALA A 38 -19.43 3.97 0.27
CA ALA A 38 -18.70 5.23 0.37
C ALA A 38 -17.40 5.20 -0.44
N ILE A 39 -16.66 4.09 -0.38
CA ILE A 39 -15.44 3.90 -1.18
C ILE A 39 -15.74 3.89 -2.68
N ASP A 40 -16.83 3.25 -3.10
CA ASP A 40 -17.22 3.22 -4.52
C ASP A 40 -17.59 4.62 -5.04
N GLU A 41 -18.34 5.40 -4.27
CA GLU A 41 -18.67 6.79 -4.58
C GLU A 41 -17.41 7.66 -4.68
N GLU A 42 -16.42 7.45 -3.79
CA GLU A 42 -15.14 8.17 -3.81
C GLU A 42 -14.29 7.76 -5.02
N LEU A 43 -14.19 6.47 -5.34
CA LEU A 43 -13.48 6.00 -6.53
C LEU A 43 -14.12 6.54 -7.81
N GLU A 44 -15.44 6.62 -7.88
CA GLU A 44 -16.11 7.21 -9.04
C GLU A 44 -15.80 8.70 -9.16
N ALA A 45 -15.80 9.44 -8.05
CA ALA A 45 -15.40 10.86 -8.05
C ALA A 45 -13.94 11.04 -8.55
N VAL A 46 -13.05 10.13 -8.19
CA VAL A 46 -11.65 10.14 -8.68
C VAL A 46 -11.59 9.81 -10.17
N ALA A 47 -12.39 8.86 -10.64
CA ALA A 47 -12.46 8.52 -12.06
C ALA A 47 -12.91 9.69 -12.93
N THR A 48 -13.73 10.61 -12.39
CA THR A 48 -14.17 11.84 -13.08
C THR A 48 -13.15 12.98 -13.04
N GLY A 49 -12.01 12.81 -12.34
CA GLY A 49 -10.92 13.78 -12.34
C GLY A 49 -10.63 14.46 -11.01
N ARG A 50 -11.37 14.15 -9.94
CA ARG A 50 -11.13 14.74 -8.61
C ARG A 50 -9.97 14.05 -7.91
N GLY A 51 -9.27 14.80 -7.03
CA GLY A 51 -8.41 14.23 -6.00
C GLY A 51 -9.24 13.83 -4.77
N LYS A 52 -8.85 12.74 -4.09
CA LYS A 52 -9.49 12.29 -2.84
C LYS A 52 -8.45 11.85 -1.82
N PHE A 53 -8.75 12.16 -0.58
CA PHE A 53 -7.96 11.75 0.58
C PHE A 53 -8.85 11.04 1.60
N LYS A 54 -8.33 9.97 2.20
CA LYS A 54 -8.95 9.27 3.33
C LYS A 54 -7.91 8.76 4.29
N ALA A 55 -8.21 8.84 5.58
CA ALA A 55 -7.40 8.26 6.65
C ALA A 55 -8.14 7.07 7.29
N VAL A 56 -7.41 6.00 7.54
CA VAL A 56 -7.89 4.83 8.27
C VAL A 56 -7.13 4.74 9.59
N ARG A 57 -7.87 4.87 10.68
CA ARG A 57 -7.31 4.71 12.03
C ARG A 57 -7.74 3.40 12.64
N GLY A 58 -6.85 2.77 13.39
CA GLY A 58 -7.13 1.56 14.14
C GLY A 58 -5.93 1.14 14.96
N GLU A 59 -6.16 0.46 16.07
CA GLU A 59 -5.09 -0.12 16.88
C GLU A 59 -4.28 -1.16 16.08
N TYR A 60 -3.16 -1.59 16.61
CA TYR A 60 -2.41 -2.70 16.00
C TYR A 60 -3.31 -3.94 15.90
N GLY A 61 -3.20 -4.67 14.78
CA GLY A 61 -3.99 -5.88 14.54
C GLY A 61 -5.45 -5.67 14.12
N THR A 62 -5.98 -4.45 14.06
CA THR A 62 -7.38 -4.20 13.63
C THR A 62 -7.63 -4.37 12.13
N GLY A 63 -6.61 -4.73 11.35
CA GLY A 63 -6.75 -4.95 9.92
C GLY A 63 -6.54 -3.72 9.03
N LYS A 64 -5.78 -2.71 9.47
CA LYS A 64 -5.46 -1.52 8.65
C LYS A 64 -4.85 -1.88 7.29
N THR A 65 -3.80 -2.69 7.29
CA THR A 65 -3.14 -3.17 6.05
C THR A 65 -4.07 -4.08 5.23
N PHE A 66 -4.95 -4.85 5.89
CA PHE A 66 -5.97 -5.63 5.20
C PHE A 66 -6.97 -4.71 4.47
N PHE A 67 -7.47 -3.67 5.14
CA PHE A 67 -8.34 -2.67 4.52
C PHE A 67 -7.66 -1.98 3.33
N ALA A 68 -6.39 -1.59 3.48
CA ALA A 68 -5.61 -0.97 2.41
C ALA A 68 -5.53 -1.87 1.17
N ARG A 69 -5.18 -3.14 1.35
CA ARG A 69 -5.11 -4.12 0.26
C ARG A 69 -6.48 -4.48 -0.34
N TRP A 70 -7.52 -4.49 0.50
CA TRP A 70 -8.89 -4.65 0.03
C TRP A 70 -9.31 -3.48 -0.86
N LEU A 71 -8.99 -2.24 -0.46
CA LEU A 71 -9.23 -1.05 -1.29
C LEU A 71 -8.47 -1.13 -2.62
N GLU A 72 -7.17 -1.48 -2.59
CA GLU A 72 -6.38 -1.68 -3.81
C GLU A 72 -7.03 -2.70 -4.74
N HIS A 73 -7.41 -3.87 -4.19
CA HIS A 73 -8.08 -4.90 -4.98
C HIS A 73 -9.36 -4.37 -5.63
N ARG A 74 -10.22 -3.71 -4.84
CA ARG A 74 -11.48 -3.12 -5.29
C ARG A 74 -11.27 -2.05 -6.38
N ALA A 75 -10.26 -1.21 -6.23
CA ALA A 75 -9.88 -0.18 -7.20
C ALA A 75 -9.37 -0.80 -8.51
N ARG A 76 -8.49 -1.82 -8.44
CA ARG A 76 -7.99 -2.51 -9.65
C ARG A 76 -9.13 -3.15 -10.46
N GLN A 77 -10.12 -3.75 -9.79
CA GLN A 77 -11.30 -4.30 -10.48
C GLN A 77 -12.10 -3.22 -11.22
N ARG A 78 -12.00 -1.95 -10.80
CA ARG A 78 -12.64 -0.79 -11.43
C ARG A 78 -11.75 -0.07 -12.45
N GLY A 79 -10.56 -0.60 -12.76
CA GLY A 79 -9.66 -0.06 -13.76
C GLY A 79 -8.68 1.01 -13.25
N PHE A 80 -8.47 1.11 -11.94
CA PHE A 80 -7.42 1.94 -11.37
C PHE A 80 -6.07 1.22 -11.39
N ALA A 81 -4.99 2.00 -11.42
CA ALA A 81 -3.70 1.56 -10.93
C ALA A 81 -3.64 1.74 -9.40
N THR A 82 -2.85 0.92 -8.72
CA THR A 82 -2.70 1.01 -7.26
C THR A 82 -1.23 0.89 -6.86
N ALA A 83 -0.86 1.52 -5.75
CA ALA A 83 0.46 1.37 -5.15
C ALA A 83 0.34 1.46 -3.62
N LEU A 84 0.87 0.46 -2.91
CA LEU A 84 0.97 0.47 -1.45
C LEU A 84 2.42 0.68 -1.05
N VAL A 85 2.66 1.76 -0.31
CA VAL A 85 3.97 2.21 0.15
C VAL A 85 3.99 2.20 1.67
N PRO A 86 4.73 1.28 2.30
CA PRO A 86 4.98 1.36 3.74
C PRO A 86 5.83 2.60 4.05
N VAL A 87 5.36 3.43 4.97
CA VAL A 87 6.13 4.58 5.47
C VAL A 87 7.13 4.07 6.49
N SER A 88 8.38 4.47 6.37
CA SER A 88 9.44 4.06 7.29
C SER A 88 10.37 5.24 7.63
N GLU A 89 11.18 5.05 8.65
CA GLU A 89 12.13 6.09 9.11
C GLU A 89 13.25 6.33 8.10
N THR A 90 13.72 5.30 7.45
CA THR A 90 14.94 5.30 6.62
C THR A 90 14.66 5.11 5.14
N GLU A 91 13.83 4.12 4.77
CA GLU A 91 13.64 3.75 3.38
C GLU A 91 12.58 4.62 2.68
N THR A 92 11.52 5.00 3.40
CA THR A 92 10.42 5.78 2.83
C THR A 92 9.97 6.88 3.78
N PRO A 93 10.85 7.81 4.16
CA PRO A 93 10.47 8.94 4.99
C PRO A 93 9.52 9.87 4.21
N LEU A 94 8.37 10.17 4.80
CA LEU A 94 7.27 10.85 4.11
C LEU A 94 7.63 12.26 3.62
N HIS A 95 8.60 12.93 4.24
CA HIS A 95 9.08 14.25 3.81
C HIS A 95 10.00 14.21 2.58
N ARG A 96 10.37 13.02 2.09
CA ARG A 96 11.17 12.84 0.86
C ARG A 96 10.27 12.33 -0.26
N MET A 97 9.63 13.24 -0.97
CA MET A 97 8.69 12.90 -2.03
C MET A 97 9.34 12.07 -3.16
N GLU A 98 10.62 12.29 -3.44
CA GLU A 98 11.40 11.50 -4.41
C GLU A 98 11.46 10.02 -4.04
N THR A 99 11.56 9.73 -2.74
CA THR A 99 11.57 8.35 -2.24
C THR A 99 10.16 7.75 -2.27
N VAL A 100 9.15 8.52 -1.85
CA VAL A 100 7.73 8.10 -1.90
C VAL A 100 7.31 7.81 -3.33
N TYR A 101 7.64 8.69 -4.28
CA TYR A 101 7.36 8.49 -5.70
C TYR A 101 8.02 7.21 -6.24
N ARG A 102 9.32 7.04 -6.00
CA ARG A 102 10.05 5.85 -6.44
C ARG A 102 9.40 4.57 -5.91
N ARG A 103 9.10 4.50 -4.61
CA ARG A 103 8.45 3.34 -4.00
C ARG A 103 7.04 3.12 -4.54
N ALA A 104 6.28 4.18 -4.80
CA ALA A 104 4.96 4.09 -5.42
C ALA A 104 5.03 3.51 -6.84
N VAL A 105 6.01 3.92 -7.63
CA VAL A 105 6.21 3.41 -9.00
C VAL A 105 6.71 1.95 -8.99
N GLU A 106 7.61 1.59 -8.07
CA GLU A 106 8.07 0.20 -7.86
C GLU A 106 6.92 -0.72 -7.45
N ALA A 107 6.05 -0.24 -6.56
CA ALA A 107 4.89 -0.98 -6.06
C ALA A 107 3.66 -0.89 -6.97
N LEU A 108 3.76 -0.23 -8.13
CA LEU A 108 2.63 0.00 -9.00
C LEU A 108 2.06 -1.31 -9.53
N GLN A 109 0.75 -1.46 -9.40
CA GLN A 109 -0.01 -2.62 -9.86
C GLN A 109 -1.21 -2.18 -10.68
N THR A 110 -1.62 -3.02 -11.60
CA THR A 110 -2.89 -2.91 -12.32
C THR A 110 -3.64 -4.23 -12.28
N ARG A 111 -4.80 -4.30 -12.90
CA ARG A 111 -5.53 -5.56 -13.02
C ARG A 111 -4.75 -6.60 -13.83
N GLU A 112 -4.00 -6.15 -14.85
CA GLU A 112 -3.24 -7.02 -15.77
C GLU A 112 -1.85 -7.35 -15.20
N TRP A 113 -1.21 -6.39 -14.52
CA TRP A 113 0.17 -6.51 -14.05
C TRP A 113 0.23 -6.34 -12.53
N ALA A 114 0.60 -7.41 -11.86
CA ALA A 114 0.80 -7.42 -10.42
C ALA A 114 2.17 -6.87 -10.00
N ASP A 115 3.17 -6.99 -10.88
CA ASP A 115 4.54 -6.52 -10.68
C ASP A 115 5.03 -5.86 -11.97
N GLY A 116 5.94 -4.88 -11.86
CA GLY A 116 6.53 -4.19 -13.02
C GLY A 116 5.55 -3.37 -13.84
N ALA A 117 4.40 -3.00 -13.28
CA ALA A 117 3.31 -2.37 -14.03
C ALA A 117 3.72 -1.06 -14.70
N PHE A 118 4.66 -0.28 -14.13
CA PHE A 118 5.09 0.99 -14.73
C PHE A 118 5.73 0.76 -16.10
N ARG A 119 6.69 -0.16 -16.21
CA ARG A 119 7.34 -0.50 -17.49
C ARG A 119 6.34 -0.98 -18.50
N SER A 120 5.51 -1.93 -18.12
CA SER A 120 4.45 -2.48 -18.99
C SER A 120 3.45 -1.42 -19.44
N LEU A 121 3.15 -0.43 -18.61
CA LEU A 121 2.28 0.72 -18.97
C LEU A 121 2.94 1.61 -20.02
N ILE A 122 4.22 1.96 -19.87
CA ILE A 122 4.96 2.75 -20.85
C ILE A 122 5.04 2.01 -22.19
N ASP A 123 5.34 0.70 -22.15
CA ASP A 123 5.41 -0.15 -23.33
C ASP A 123 4.08 -0.21 -24.06
N LYS A 124 3.00 -0.47 -23.32
CA LYS A 124 1.64 -0.49 -23.86
C LYS A 124 1.25 0.87 -24.43
N TRP A 125 1.65 1.95 -23.78
CA TRP A 125 1.32 3.30 -24.24
C TRP A 125 1.99 3.61 -25.59
N PHE A 126 3.29 3.32 -25.74
CA PHE A 126 3.98 3.49 -27.01
C PHE A 126 3.35 2.62 -28.12
N TYR A 127 3.00 1.37 -27.81
CA TYR A 127 2.31 0.50 -28.75
C TYR A 127 0.93 1.06 -29.15
N GLN A 128 0.17 1.62 -28.22
CA GLN A 128 -1.12 2.24 -28.52
C GLN A 128 -0.98 3.49 -29.40
N LEU A 129 0.09 4.28 -29.27
CA LEU A 129 0.36 5.42 -30.15
C LEU A 129 0.66 4.94 -31.58
N GLU A 130 1.42 3.86 -31.73
CA GLU A 130 1.72 3.26 -33.01
C GLU A 130 0.43 2.70 -33.68
N ASP A 131 -0.37 1.97 -32.93
CA ASP A 131 -1.65 1.40 -33.39
C ASP A 131 -2.64 2.50 -33.80
N GLU A 132 -2.70 3.63 -33.06
CA GLU A 132 -3.51 4.80 -33.41
C GLU A 132 -3.07 5.41 -34.75
N VAL A 133 -1.76 5.62 -34.95
CA VAL A 133 -1.20 6.17 -36.19
C VAL A 133 -1.50 5.27 -37.38
N LEU A 134 -1.32 3.97 -37.22
CA LEU A 134 -1.61 2.99 -38.29
C LEU A 134 -3.10 2.90 -38.57
N GLY A 135 -3.94 3.00 -37.55
CA GLY A 135 -5.40 2.97 -37.65
C GLY A 135 -6.00 4.19 -38.40
N GLU A 136 -5.32 5.35 -38.36
CA GLU A 136 -5.72 6.54 -39.14
C GLU A 136 -5.54 6.36 -40.67
N GLY A 137 -4.76 5.37 -41.10
CA GLY A 137 -4.57 5.02 -42.52
C GLY A 137 -3.86 6.09 -43.36
N GLN A 138 -3.22 7.05 -42.73
CA GLN A 138 -2.52 8.17 -43.42
C GLN A 138 -1.04 7.84 -43.72
N VAL A 139 -0.52 6.77 -43.12
CA VAL A 139 0.90 6.36 -43.22
C VAL A 139 0.95 4.93 -43.73
N ASP A 140 1.87 4.65 -44.69
CA ASP A 140 2.12 3.29 -45.14
C ASP A 140 2.73 2.45 -44.00
N PRO A 141 2.07 1.35 -43.56
CA PRO A 141 2.60 0.47 -42.54
C PRO A 141 3.98 -0.13 -42.82
N GLN A 142 4.38 -0.18 -44.11
CA GLN A 142 5.69 -0.70 -44.52
C GLN A 142 6.80 0.35 -44.50
N ASP A 143 6.44 1.65 -44.39
CA ASP A 143 7.41 2.74 -44.21
C ASP A 143 7.65 3.00 -42.72
N ALA A 144 8.59 2.25 -42.13
CA ALA A 144 8.94 2.38 -40.73
C ALA A 144 9.40 3.80 -40.34
N GLY A 145 10.01 4.55 -41.28
CA GLY A 145 10.45 5.93 -41.04
C GLY A 145 9.26 6.88 -40.91
N ALA A 146 8.30 6.78 -41.82
CA ALA A 146 7.08 7.58 -41.80
C ALA A 146 6.20 7.24 -40.57
N VAL A 147 6.08 5.96 -40.21
CA VAL A 147 5.39 5.54 -38.96
C VAL A 147 6.07 6.16 -37.74
N ALA A 148 7.38 6.05 -37.60
CA ALA A 148 8.12 6.60 -36.47
C ALA A 148 7.97 8.11 -36.36
N ALA A 149 7.98 8.85 -37.47
CA ALA A 149 7.77 10.29 -37.48
C ALA A 149 6.36 10.66 -37.03
N ALA A 150 5.32 9.99 -37.56
CA ALA A 150 3.93 10.24 -37.19
C ALA A 150 3.64 9.91 -35.72
N VAL A 151 4.21 8.81 -35.20
CA VAL A 151 4.15 8.47 -33.77
C VAL A 151 4.85 9.54 -32.92
N GLY A 152 6.00 10.04 -33.38
CA GLY A 152 6.70 11.15 -32.73
C GLY A 152 5.82 12.42 -32.61
N ASP A 153 5.15 12.80 -33.70
CA ASP A 153 4.23 13.95 -33.71
C ASP A 153 3.01 13.71 -32.79
N LEU A 154 2.45 12.52 -32.79
CA LEU A 154 1.35 12.15 -31.89
C LEU A 154 1.82 12.20 -30.42
N LEU A 155 3.01 11.68 -30.13
CA LEU A 155 3.62 11.71 -28.81
C LEU A 155 3.80 13.16 -28.31
N GLU A 156 4.26 14.07 -29.18
CA GLU A 156 4.39 15.51 -28.81
C GLU A 156 3.03 16.10 -28.44
N ARG A 157 1.99 15.85 -29.24
CA ARG A 157 0.63 16.32 -28.93
C ARG A 157 0.12 15.73 -27.61
N ARG A 158 0.32 14.45 -27.36
CA ARG A 158 -0.11 13.77 -26.14
C ARG A 158 0.64 14.23 -24.89
N LEU A 159 1.92 14.62 -25.04
CA LEU A 159 2.75 15.12 -23.96
C LEU A 159 2.67 16.64 -23.79
N ALA A 160 1.92 17.38 -24.58
CA ALA A 160 1.91 18.85 -24.55
C ALA A 160 1.59 19.40 -23.14
N SER A 161 0.58 18.86 -22.46
CA SER A 161 0.22 19.26 -21.10
C SER A 161 1.28 18.87 -20.06
N VAL A 162 1.93 17.70 -20.24
CA VAL A 162 3.02 17.26 -19.36
C VAL A 162 4.27 18.08 -19.61
N SER A 163 4.60 18.39 -20.87
CA SER A 163 5.77 19.22 -21.24
C SER A 163 5.71 20.62 -20.65
N ALA A 164 4.52 21.22 -20.63
CA ALA A 164 4.31 22.55 -20.06
C ALA A 164 4.56 22.61 -18.54
N THR A 165 4.26 21.54 -17.83
CA THR A 165 4.35 21.49 -16.36
C THR A 165 5.54 20.66 -15.85
N GLN A 166 5.96 19.65 -16.64
CA GLN A 166 7.01 18.68 -16.29
C GLN A 166 7.91 18.38 -17.49
N PRO A 167 8.72 19.33 -17.96
CA PRO A 167 9.50 19.19 -19.18
C PRO A 167 10.50 18.02 -19.13
N HIS A 168 11.08 17.73 -17.97
CA HIS A 168 12.03 16.62 -17.81
C HIS A 168 11.35 15.24 -17.94
N PHE A 169 10.13 15.08 -17.39
CA PHE A 169 9.36 13.85 -17.52
C PHE A 169 9.00 13.59 -19.00
N ALA A 170 8.52 14.61 -19.69
CA ALA A 170 8.19 14.52 -21.10
C ALA A 170 9.44 14.27 -21.97
N ALA A 171 10.56 14.94 -21.68
CA ALA A 171 11.81 14.73 -22.40
C ALA A 171 12.34 13.31 -22.26
N ALA A 172 12.25 12.73 -21.07
CA ALA A 172 12.65 11.34 -20.83
C ALA A 172 11.76 10.35 -21.60
N LEU A 173 10.44 10.56 -21.64
CA LEU A 173 9.52 9.71 -22.40
C LEU A 173 9.80 9.79 -23.91
N ARG A 174 10.01 10.99 -24.48
CA ARG A 174 10.36 11.16 -25.87
C ARG A 174 11.67 10.45 -26.24
N ALA A 175 12.70 10.67 -25.43
CA ALA A 175 13.99 10.03 -25.67
C ALA A 175 13.92 8.50 -25.51
N ALA A 176 13.11 7.98 -24.59
CA ALA A 176 12.88 6.54 -24.44
C ALA A 176 12.18 5.95 -25.68
N HIS A 177 11.18 6.64 -26.22
CA HIS A 177 10.54 6.23 -27.48
C HIS A 177 11.53 6.26 -28.63
N THR A 178 12.28 7.35 -28.82
CA THR A 178 13.29 7.44 -29.89
C THR A 178 14.32 6.31 -29.78
N ALA A 179 14.84 6.06 -28.56
CA ALA A 179 15.81 5.00 -28.34
C ALA A 179 15.27 3.61 -28.68
N ARG A 180 13.97 3.37 -28.45
CA ARG A 180 13.32 2.12 -28.88
C ARG A 180 13.25 1.98 -30.40
N VAL A 181 12.80 3.02 -31.09
CA VAL A 181 12.71 3.04 -32.55
C VAL A 181 14.08 2.84 -33.19
N THR A 182 15.14 3.41 -32.63
CA THR A 182 16.52 3.25 -33.11
C THR A 182 17.20 1.97 -32.66
N GLY A 183 16.54 1.14 -31.83
CA GLY A 183 17.09 -0.12 -31.32
C GLY A 183 18.09 0.03 -30.16
N ASP A 184 18.23 1.23 -29.58
CA ASP A 184 19.08 1.44 -28.41
C ASP A 184 18.33 1.10 -27.11
N HIS A 185 18.17 -0.22 -26.89
CA HIS A 185 17.43 -0.73 -25.75
C HIS A 185 18.05 -0.33 -24.39
N ALA A 186 19.39 -0.17 -24.33
CA ALA A 186 20.07 0.22 -23.10
C ALA A 186 19.70 1.66 -22.68
N ILE A 187 19.66 2.58 -23.64
CA ILE A 187 19.19 3.96 -23.38
C ILE A 187 17.71 3.98 -23.03
N ALA A 188 16.87 3.25 -23.77
CA ALA A 188 15.43 3.18 -23.52
C ALA A 188 15.13 2.70 -22.09
N GLU A 189 15.70 1.57 -21.68
CA GLU A 189 15.54 1.00 -20.34
C GLU A 189 16.08 1.92 -19.24
N GLY A 190 17.22 2.54 -19.47
CA GLY A 190 17.81 3.48 -18.53
C GLY A 190 16.96 4.73 -18.33
N LEU A 191 16.29 5.23 -19.39
CA LEU A 191 15.38 6.37 -19.29
C LEU A 191 14.07 5.98 -18.56
N VAL A 192 13.56 4.76 -18.76
CA VAL A 192 12.43 4.24 -17.99
C VAL A 192 12.82 4.12 -16.51
N ALA A 193 14.03 3.62 -16.20
CA ALA A 193 14.52 3.58 -14.82
C ALA A 193 14.64 4.99 -14.20
N TRP A 194 15.08 5.99 -14.97
CA TRP A 194 15.11 7.37 -14.52
C TRP A 194 13.72 7.93 -14.24
N LEU A 195 12.75 7.65 -15.12
CA LEU A 195 11.33 8.00 -14.91
C LEU A 195 10.74 7.34 -13.64
N MET A 196 11.23 6.17 -13.28
CA MET A 196 10.86 5.49 -12.01
C MET A 196 11.50 6.15 -10.78
N GLY A 197 12.35 7.16 -10.95
CA GLY A 197 13.06 7.82 -9.85
C GLY A 197 14.24 7.00 -9.32
N GLN A 198 14.81 6.08 -10.12
CA GLN A 198 15.99 5.32 -9.72
C GLN A 198 17.19 6.25 -9.60
N PRO A 199 17.94 6.21 -8.48
CA PRO A 199 19.16 6.97 -8.33
C PRO A 199 20.28 6.39 -9.20
N ASN A 200 21.33 7.17 -9.42
CA ASN A 200 22.55 6.73 -10.09
C ASN A 200 22.39 6.27 -11.55
N VAL A 201 21.40 6.78 -12.27
CA VAL A 201 21.28 6.53 -13.72
C VAL A 201 22.46 7.13 -14.45
N GLY A 202 23.08 6.35 -15.34
CA GLY A 202 24.33 6.69 -16.02
C GLY A 202 24.27 8.00 -16.82
N ALA A 203 25.40 8.73 -16.88
CA ALA A 203 25.49 10.04 -17.54
C ALA A 203 25.17 9.97 -19.04
N ALA A 204 25.46 8.87 -19.72
CA ALA A 204 25.12 8.67 -21.13
C ALA A 204 23.61 8.65 -21.36
N ILE A 205 22.86 7.97 -20.49
CA ILE A 205 21.40 7.88 -20.52
C ILE A 205 20.78 9.26 -20.29
N LYS A 206 21.24 9.99 -19.26
CA LYS A 206 20.75 11.36 -18.98
C LYS A 206 21.03 12.32 -20.15
N ARG A 207 22.19 12.22 -20.80
CA ARG A 207 22.54 13.04 -21.98
C ARG A 207 21.63 12.80 -23.18
N ALA A 208 21.20 11.57 -23.41
CA ALA A 208 20.28 11.21 -24.49
C ALA A 208 18.95 11.99 -24.43
N ALA A 209 18.47 12.29 -23.22
CA ALA A 209 17.26 13.09 -22.98
C ALA A 209 17.56 14.52 -22.50
N LYS A 210 18.82 14.97 -22.55
CA LYS A 210 19.26 16.29 -22.06
C LYS A 210 18.89 16.56 -20.59
N LEU A 211 18.86 15.50 -19.77
CA LEU A 211 18.52 15.55 -18.35
C LEU A 211 19.73 15.93 -17.51
N LYS A 212 19.49 16.66 -16.42
CA LYS A 212 20.51 17.05 -15.44
C LYS A 212 20.06 16.60 -14.03
N GLY A 213 21.04 16.21 -13.22
CA GLY A 213 20.79 15.85 -11.83
C GLY A 213 20.03 14.54 -11.64
N GLU A 214 19.44 14.41 -10.47
CA GLU A 214 18.57 13.33 -10.06
C GLU A 214 17.19 13.90 -9.71
N LEU A 215 16.20 13.03 -9.53
CA LEU A 215 14.88 13.46 -9.12
C LEU A 215 14.93 13.96 -7.68
N ASP A 216 14.60 15.22 -7.48
CA ASP A 216 14.49 15.87 -6.18
C ASP A 216 13.03 15.92 -5.70
N HIS A 217 12.81 16.54 -4.55
CA HIS A 217 11.49 16.66 -3.93
C HIS A 217 10.46 17.34 -4.86
N ASP A 218 10.82 18.46 -5.45
CA ASP A 218 9.92 19.25 -6.32
C ASP A 218 9.66 18.55 -7.65
N GLY A 219 10.69 17.94 -8.21
CA GLY A 219 10.59 17.12 -9.40
C GLY A 219 9.69 15.91 -9.21
N ALA A 220 9.76 15.25 -8.04
CA ALA A 220 8.95 14.09 -7.75
C ALA A 220 7.44 14.40 -7.70
N ALA A 221 7.06 15.54 -7.15
CA ALA A 221 5.68 16.02 -7.18
C ALA A 221 5.17 16.21 -8.62
N GLY A 222 6.05 16.69 -9.49
CA GLY A 222 5.78 16.82 -10.91
C GLY A 222 5.70 15.48 -11.64
N PHE A 223 6.59 14.55 -11.32
CA PHE A 223 6.59 13.21 -11.90
C PHE A 223 5.32 12.43 -11.53
N LEU A 224 4.81 12.61 -10.32
CA LEU A 224 3.52 12.03 -9.94
C LEU A 224 2.39 12.54 -10.85
N ARG A 225 2.37 13.84 -11.20
CA ARG A 225 1.41 14.38 -12.18
C ARG A 225 1.60 13.80 -13.58
N GLY A 226 2.85 13.67 -14.01
CA GLY A 226 3.19 13.01 -15.28
C GLY A 226 2.70 11.56 -15.33
N LEU A 227 2.91 10.81 -14.25
CA LEU A 227 2.40 9.45 -14.11
C LEU A 227 0.86 9.39 -14.21
N LEU A 228 0.14 10.29 -13.52
CA LEU A 228 -1.32 10.33 -13.57
C LEU A 228 -1.83 10.58 -15.00
N GLU A 229 -1.14 11.42 -15.77
CA GLU A 229 -1.47 11.65 -17.18
C GLU A 229 -1.21 10.42 -18.06
N VAL A 230 -0.08 9.75 -17.89
CA VAL A 230 0.20 8.48 -18.60
C VAL A 230 -0.85 7.42 -18.26
N LEU A 231 -1.20 7.28 -16.98
CA LEU A 231 -2.26 6.37 -16.56
C LEU A 231 -3.60 6.69 -17.24
N ARG A 232 -3.97 7.97 -17.31
CA ARG A 232 -5.19 8.41 -18.00
C ARG A 232 -5.16 8.05 -19.49
N GLN A 233 -4.06 8.30 -20.16
CA GLN A 233 -3.91 8.03 -21.59
C GLN A 233 -3.88 6.51 -21.91
N THR A 234 -3.41 5.69 -20.99
CA THR A 234 -3.46 4.21 -21.11
C THR A 234 -4.80 3.62 -20.68
N GLY A 235 -5.83 4.46 -20.48
CA GLY A 235 -7.20 4.04 -20.17
C GLY A 235 -7.41 3.68 -18.70
N ARG A 236 -6.50 4.07 -17.79
CA ARG A 236 -6.71 3.87 -16.34
C ARG A 236 -7.58 5.01 -15.79
N LYS A 237 -8.46 4.67 -14.87
CA LYS A 237 -9.36 5.65 -14.23
C LYS A 237 -8.62 6.60 -13.27
N GLY A 238 -7.46 6.19 -12.76
CA GLY A 238 -6.62 6.97 -11.85
C GLY A 238 -5.64 6.08 -11.09
N LEU A 239 -5.06 6.66 -10.03
CA LEU A 239 -4.14 5.99 -9.11
C LEU A 239 -4.72 5.98 -7.69
N VAL A 240 -4.71 4.82 -7.04
CA VAL A 240 -4.89 4.71 -5.58
C VAL A 240 -3.52 4.52 -4.95
N LEU A 241 -3.04 5.53 -4.23
CA LEU A 241 -1.79 5.51 -3.48
C LEU A 241 -2.10 5.29 -2.01
N VAL A 242 -1.62 4.20 -1.45
CA VAL A 242 -1.71 3.90 -0.03
C VAL A 242 -0.37 4.21 0.63
N LEU A 243 -0.40 5.03 1.67
CA LEU A 243 0.73 5.27 2.59
C LEU A 243 0.41 4.54 3.89
N ASP A 244 0.97 3.36 4.04
CA ASP A 244 0.70 2.47 5.19
C ASP A 244 1.64 2.79 6.36
N GLU A 245 1.17 2.65 7.60
CA GLU A 245 1.94 2.83 8.84
C GLU A 245 2.53 4.24 9.02
N VAL A 246 1.74 5.30 8.76
CA VAL A 246 2.21 6.69 8.93
C VAL A 246 2.60 7.04 10.37
N GLU A 247 2.22 6.23 11.37
CA GLU A 247 2.66 6.37 12.75
C GLU A 247 4.17 6.27 12.96
N THR A 248 4.91 5.67 12.03
CA THR A 248 6.37 5.62 12.03
C THR A 248 7.01 7.02 12.04
N ILE A 249 6.29 8.04 11.54
CA ILE A 249 6.68 9.45 11.65
C ILE A 249 6.92 9.87 13.12
N GLN A 250 6.27 9.23 14.08
CA GLN A 250 6.44 9.57 15.50
C GLN A 250 7.80 9.13 16.06
N ARG A 251 8.49 8.19 15.40
CA ARG A 251 9.77 7.61 15.83
C ARG A 251 10.98 8.42 15.33
N VAL A 252 10.82 9.24 14.28
CA VAL A 252 11.92 10.03 13.72
C VAL A 252 12.23 11.28 14.58
N ARG A 253 13.39 11.90 14.35
CA ARG A 253 13.80 13.15 15.00
C ARG A 253 12.76 14.26 14.80
N ALA A 254 12.72 15.21 15.72
CA ALA A 254 11.67 16.24 15.76
C ALA A 254 11.57 17.07 14.48
N ASP A 255 12.69 17.44 13.86
CA ASP A 255 12.75 18.19 12.60
C ASP A 255 12.21 17.38 11.41
N SER A 256 12.61 16.10 11.28
CA SER A 256 12.12 15.19 10.25
C SER A 256 10.63 14.89 10.43
N ARG A 257 10.18 14.78 11.67
CA ARG A 257 8.77 14.60 12.01
C ARG A 257 7.94 15.81 11.55
N GLU A 258 8.39 17.01 11.89
CA GLU A 258 7.69 18.23 11.49
C GLU A 258 7.62 18.38 9.96
N LYS A 259 8.72 18.10 9.26
CA LYS A 259 8.75 18.06 7.80
C LYS A 259 7.76 17.04 7.24
N SER A 260 7.68 15.84 7.83
CA SER A 260 6.75 14.79 7.39
C SER A 260 5.29 15.15 7.63
N LEU A 261 4.96 15.77 8.77
CA LEU A 261 3.60 16.25 9.04
C LEU A 261 3.20 17.39 8.10
N ASN A 262 4.14 18.30 7.78
CA ASN A 262 3.92 19.36 6.78
C ASN A 262 3.75 18.78 5.37
N ALA A 263 4.53 17.78 4.96
CA ALA A 263 4.38 17.09 3.68
C ALA A 263 2.99 16.44 3.56
N LEU A 264 2.52 15.79 4.64
CA LEU A 264 1.17 15.22 4.66
C LEU A 264 0.08 16.30 4.55
N ARG A 265 0.22 17.42 5.29
CA ARG A 265 -0.69 18.57 5.16
C ARG A 265 -0.72 19.10 3.72
N GLN A 266 0.46 19.30 3.11
CA GLN A 266 0.57 19.80 1.75
C GLN A 266 -0.08 18.85 0.74
N LEU A 267 0.12 17.54 0.89
CA LEU A 267 -0.51 16.54 0.04
C LEU A 267 -2.04 16.60 0.11
N ILE A 268 -2.60 16.78 1.31
CA ILE A 268 -4.06 16.94 1.49
C ILE A 268 -4.55 18.22 0.81
N ASP A 269 -3.83 19.33 0.97
CA ASP A 269 -4.18 20.62 0.35
C ASP A 269 -4.12 20.54 -1.18
N ASP A 270 -3.10 19.89 -1.73
CA ASP A 270 -2.92 19.72 -3.15
C ASP A 270 -4.00 18.82 -3.78
N LEU A 271 -4.45 17.78 -3.06
CA LEU A 271 -5.58 16.95 -3.49
C LEU A 271 -6.89 17.73 -3.49
N THR A 272 -7.13 18.54 -2.45
CA THR A 272 -8.34 19.38 -2.34
C THR A 272 -8.33 20.50 -3.39
N GLY A 273 -7.15 21.01 -3.76
CA GLY A 273 -6.97 22.05 -4.78
C GLY A 273 -6.83 21.52 -6.21
N ASP A 274 -7.20 20.27 -6.47
CA ASP A 274 -7.16 19.58 -7.77
C ASP A 274 -5.79 19.58 -8.47
N ARG A 275 -4.69 19.69 -7.70
CA ARG A 275 -3.33 19.60 -8.24
C ARG A 275 -2.93 18.19 -8.68
N TYR A 276 -3.60 17.18 -8.14
CA TYR A 276 -3.44 15.77 -8.49
C TYR A 276 -4.78 15.17 -8.93
N PRO A 277 -5.24 15.49 -10.15
CA PRO A 277 -6.48 14.93 -10.68
C PRO A 277 -6.33 13.41 -10.82
N ARG A 278 -7.41 12.67 -10.49
CA ARG A 278 -7.44 11.20 -10.56
C ARG A 278 -6.52 10.49 -9.58
N LEU A 279 -6.12 11.16 -8.48
CA LEU A 279 -5.36 10.55 -7.39
C LEU A 279 -6.26 10.34 -6.16
N TYR A 280 -6.33 9.10 -5.69
CA TYR A 280 -6.87 8.75 -4.38
C TYR A 280 -5.72 8.45 -3.44
N VAL A 281 -5.60 9.16 -2.34
CA VAL A 281 -4.60 8.87 -1.31
C VAL A 281 -5.29 8.30 -0.08
N LEU A 282 -4.87 7.12 0.34
CA LEU A 282 -5.21 6.51 1.61
C LEU A 282 -4.01 6.55 2.55
N ILE A 283 -4.19 6.99 3.78
CA ILE A 283 -3.21 6.76 4.84
C ILE A 283 -3.77 5.80 5.89
N THR A 284 -2.92 4.99 6.48
CA THR A 284 -3.28 4.19 7.65
C THR A 284 -2.43 4.59 8.84
N GLY A 285 -3.01 4.59 10.03
CA GLY A 285 -2.29 4.97 11.24
C GLY A 285 -2.98 4.52 12.52
N THR A 286 -2.24 4.57 13.63
CA THR A 286 -2.77 4.25 14.96
C THR A 286 -3.50 5.46 15.56
N PRO A 287 -4.44 5.26 16.51
CA PRO A 287 -5.06 6.36 17.26
C PRO A 287 -4.03 7.30 17.90
N ARG A 288 -2.91 6.76 18.36
CA ARG A 288 -1.81 7.56 18.92
C ARG A 288 -1.23 8.55 17.90
N PHE A 289 -1.16 8.19 16.63
CA PHE A 289 -0.72 9.10 15.56
C PHE A 289 -1.72 10.26 15.36
N PHE A 290 -3.01 9.97 15.36
CA PHE A 290 -4.04 11.00 15.16
C PHE A 290 -4.28 11.88 16.38
N ASP A 291 -4.29 11.31 17.59
CA ASP A 291 -4.69 11.99 18.83
C ASP A 291 -3.53 12.32 19.77
N GLY A 292 -2.36 11.72 19.56
CA GLY A 292 -1.21 11.91 20.43
C GLY A 292 -0.41 13.19 20.14
N PRO A 293 0.40 13.65 21.11
CA PRO A 293 1.14 14.92 21.03
C PRO A 293 2.30 14.89 20.01
N GLN A 294 2.73 13.71 19.59
CA GLN A 294 3.81 13.53 18.61
C GLN A 294 3.31 13.26 17.19
N GLY A 295 1.99 13.24 16.98
CA GLY A 295 1.35 12.99 15.72
C GLY A 295 0.65 14.22 15.14
N VAL A 296 -0.53 14.00 14.56
CA VAL A 296 -1.33 15.00 13.85
C VAL A 296 -1.60 16.27 14.69
N LYS A 297 -1.87 16.12 15.99
CA LYS A 297 -2.16 17.25 16.89
C LYS A 297 -0.99 18.23 17.05
N ARG A 298 0.23 17.83 16.74
CA ARG A 298 1.40 18.71 16.77
C ARG A 298 1.31 19.83 15.74
N LEU A 299 0.62 19.60 14.61
CA LEU A 299 0.45 20.57 13.54
C LEU A 299 -1.04 20.93 13.40
N THR A 300 -1.46 22.03 14.02
CA THR A 300 -2.86 22.47 14.07
C THR A 300 -3.55 22.48 12.68
N PRO A 301 -2.93 23.00 11.60
CA PRO A 301 -3.56 22.96 10.27
C PRO A 301 -3.82 21.53 9.76
N LEU A 302 -2.95 20.57 10.05
CA LEU A 302 -3.18 19.16 9.70
C LEU A 302 -4.29 18.55 10.55
N ALA A 303 -4.30 18.85 11.85
CA ALA A 303 -5.34 18.38 12.76
C ALA A 303 -6.75 18.85 12.32
N GLN A 304 -6.87 20.09 11.85
CA GLN A 304 -8.13 20.61 11.32
C GLN A 304 -8.61 19.86 10.07
N ARG A 305 -7.70 19.52 9.14
CA ARG A 305 -8.03 18.79 7.90
C ARG A 305 -8.45 17.35 8.15
N LEU A 306 -7.87 16.76 9.17
CA LEU A 306 -8.14 15.37 9.58
C LEU A 306 -9.20 15.27 10.68
N HIS A 307 -9.76 16.40 11.12
CA HIS A 307 -10.77 16.36 12.17
C HIS A 307 -11.99 15.57 11.73
N THR A 308 -12.45 14.66 12.58
CA THR A 308 -13.64 13.86 12.37
C THR A 308 -14.30 13.62 13.71
N GLU A 309 -15.58 13.94 13.81
CA GLU A 309 -16.40 13.62 14.97
C GLU A 309 -16.81 12.15 14.90
N PHE A 310 -16.28 11.36 15.81
CA PHE A 310 -16.69 9.96 15.94
C PHE A 310 -17.87 9.85 16.92
N ALA A 311 -18.86 9.05 16.56
CA ALA A 311 -19.99 8.76 17.40
C ALA A 311 -19.53 8.02 18.70
N ARG A 312 -20.32 8.14 19.78
CA ARG A 312 -20.10 7.32 20.99
C ARG A 312 -20.20 5.83 20.69
N ASP A 313 -21.22 5.45 19.92
CA ASP A 313 -21.35 4.09 19.38
C ASP A 313 -20.73 4.07 17.98
N PRO A 314 -19.62 3.30 17.80
CA PRO A 314 -18.90 3.25 16.52
C PRO A 314 -19.71 2.74 15.33
N ARG A 315 -20.85 2.11 15.56
CA ARG A 315 -21.76 1.67 14.49
C ARG A 315 -22.33 2.84 13.69
N PHE A 316 -22.41 4.01 14.32
CA PHE A 316 -22.91 5.24 13.71
C PHE A 316 -21.83 6.15 13.13
N ASP A 317 -20.59 5.72 13.09
CA ASP A 317 -19.52 6.47 12.43
C ASP A 317 -19.80 6.58 10.93
N SER A 318 -19.60 7.78 10.38
CA SER A 318 -19.74 8.01 8.95
C SER A 318 -18.60 7.39 8.16
N SER A 319 -18.91 6.50 7.22
CA SER A 319 -17.94 5.95 6.26
C SER A 319 -17.48 6.99 5.21
N ARG A 320 -18.20 8.14 5.09
CA ARG A 320 -17.85 9.26 4.19
C ARG A 320 -16.91 10.28 4.83
N ALA A 321 -16.64 10.18 6.14
CA ALA A 321 -15.73 11.08 6.83
C ALA A 321 -14.29 10.99 6.28
N ALA A 322 -13.51 12.07 6.46
CA ALA A 322 -12.10 12.11 6.09
C ALA A 322 -11.27 11.06 6.85
N GLN A 323 -11.64 10.78 8.11
CA GLN A 323 -11.13 9.64 8.88
C GLN A 323 -12.22 8.60 9.09
N ILE A 324 -11.89 7.35 8.89
CA ILE A 324 -12.70 6.20 9.34
C ILE A 324 -11.93 5.40 10.38
N ARG A 325 -12.65 4.81 11.34
CA ARG A 325 -12.01 3.93 12.32
C ARG A 325 -12.38 2.48 12.08
N LEU A 326 -11.35 1.65 12.09
CA LEU A 326 -11.52 0.21 12.15
C LEU A 326 -11.66 -0.21 13.60
N LEU A 327 -12.71 -0.98 13.86
CA LEU A 327 -12.95 -1.53 15.18
C LEU A 327 -12.16 -2.82 15.34
N PRO A 328 -11.74 -3.14 16.55
CA PRO A 328 -11.23 -4.44 16.88
C PRO A 328 -12.20 -5.55 16.43
N PHE A 329 -11.67 -6.70 16.05
CA PHE A 329 -12.49 -7.87 15.80
C PHE A 329 -13.13 -8.33 17.12
N ASP A 330 -14.43 -8.56 17.11
CA ASP A 330 -15.15 -9.28 18.15
C ASP A 330 -15.11 -10.79 17.87
N LEU A 331 -15.58 -11.59 18.82
CA LEU A 331 -15.57 -13.06 18.69
C LEU A 331 -16.41 -13.53 17.50
N ASP A 332 -17.54 -12.88 17.23
CA ASP A 332 -18.41 -13.26 16.12
C ASP A 332 -17.71 -13.06 14.77
N LYS A 333 -17.04 -11.93 14.59
CA LYS A 333 -16.23 -11.69 13.38
C LYS A 333 -15.05 -12.63 13.25
N MET A 334 -14.43 -13.02 14.38
CA MET A 334 -13.36 -14.02 14.38
C MET A 334 -13.86 -15.38 13.90
N VAL A 335 -15.01 -15.83 14.41
CA VAL A 335 -15.63 -17.07 13.96
C VAL A 335 -16.04 -16.99 12.49
N ASP A 336 -16.62 -15.87 12.06
CA ASP A 336 -17.01 -15.66 10.67
C ASP A 336 -15.83 -15.72 9.69
N VAL A 337 -14.73 -15.05 9.99
CA VAL A 337 -13.53 -15.15 9.15
C VAL A 337 -12.95 -16.55 9.18
N GLY A 338 -13.00 -17.23 10.33
CA GLY A 338 -12.60 -18.64 10.47
C GLY A 338 -13.40 -19.57 9.59
N ARG A 339 -14.73 -19.44 9.55
CA ARG A 339 -15.61 -20.22 8.66
C ARG A 339 -15.24 -20.02 7.19
N ARG A 340 -15.01 -18.75 6.77
CA ARG A 340 -14.61 -18.44 5.39
C ARG A 340 -13.27 -19.05 5.04
N VAL A 341 -12.27 -18.95 5.93
CA VAL A 341 -10.94 -19.52 5.71
C VAL A 341 -10.97 -21.04 5.69
N ARG A 342 -11.72 -21.69 6.61
CA ARG A 342 -11.97 -23.15 6.59
C ARG A 342 -12.58 -23.58 5.24
N GLY A 343 -13.56 -22.83 4.73
CA GLY A 343 -14.18 -23.11 3.42
C GLY A 343 -13.25 -22.91 2.22
N LEU A 344 -12.17 -22.12 2.38
CA LEU A 344 -11.14 -21.90 1.37
C LEU A 344 -10.00 -22.93 1.44
N TYR A 345 -9.89 -23.66 2.55
CA TYR A 345 -8.79 -24.60 2.78
C TYR A 345 -8.78 -25.69 1.69
N PRO A 346 -7.67 -25.88 0.97
CA PRO A 346 -7.56 -26.90 -0.07
C PRO A 346 -7.31 -28.27 0.59
N THR A 347 -8.25 -29.18 0.52
CA THR A 347 -8.16 -30.54 1.09
C THR A 347 -8.87 -31.56 0.19
N ASP A 348 -8.38 -32.79 0.20
CA ASP A 348 -9.01 -33.94 -0.43
C ASP A 348 -9.99 -34.65 0.54
N ALA A 349 -10.04 -34.23 1.83
CA ALA A 349 -10.91 -34.76 2.86
C ALA A 349 -11.80 -33.69 3.53
N PRO A 350 -12.65 -32.95 2.75
CA PRO A 350 -13.41 -31.82 3.26
C PRO A 350 -14.36 -32.17 4.42
N GLU A 351 -14.95 -33.33 4.41
CA GLU A 351 -15.84 -33.80 5.48
C GLU A 351 -15.10 -33.93 6.81
N ARG A 352 -13.88 -34.50 6.79
CA ARG A 352 -13.04 -34.63 7.99
C ARG A 352 -12.63 -33.26 8.52
N VAL A 353 -12.13 -32.38 7.64
CA VAL A 353 -11.65 -31.03 8.02
C VAL A 353 -12.81 -30.20 8.59
N HIS A 354 -13.98 -30.22 7.95
CA HIS A 354 -15.14 -29.46 8.42
C HIS A 354 -15.78 -30.06 9.67
N GLY A 355 -15.75 -31.39 9.80
CA GLY A 355 -16.31 -32.07 10.96
C GLY A 355 -15.47 -31.91 12.22
N LYS A 356 -14.13 -32.01 12.10
CA LYS A 356 -13.21 -31.86 13.24
C LYS A 356 -12.88 -30.40 13.61
N VAL A 357 -12.93 -29.49 12.66
CA VAL A 357 -12.77 -28.03 12.89
C VAL A 357 -14.12 -27.38 12.68
N ASP A 358 -15.08 -27.69 13.50
CA ASP A 358 -16.44 -27.15 13.49
C ASP A 358 -16.48 -25.70 14.05
N ASP A 359 -17.67 -25.13 14.13
CA ASP A 359 -17.86 -23.76 14.62
C ASP A 359 -17.54 -23.63 16.13
N GLU A 360 -17.68 -24.71 16.89
CA GLU A 360 -17.32 -24.71 18.31
C GLU A 360 -15.80 -24.65 18.49
N VAL A 361 -15.04 -25.41 17.69
CA VAL A 361 -13.59 -25.38 17.66
C VAL A 361 -13.09 -23.98 17.22
N LEU A 362 -13.72 -23.39 16.19
CA LEU A 362 -13.42 -22.01 15.77
C LEU A 362 -13.65 -21.02 16.91
N ALA A 363 -14.74 -21.12 17.62
CA ALA A 363 -15.06 -20.24 18.74
C ALA A 363 -14.13 -20.46 19.95
N ARG A 364 -13.72 -21.69 20.23
CA ARG A 364 -12.74 -22.00 21.28
C ARG A 364 -11.38 -21.44 20.95
N LEU A 365 -10.91 -21.61 19.72
CA LEU A 365 -9.66 -21.03 19.24
C LEU A 365 -9.68 -19.50 19.33
N ALA A 366 -10.79 -18.88 18.91
CA ALA A 366 -10.96 -17.42 18.99
C ALA A 366 -10.91 -16.90 20.43
N ARG A 367 -11.57 -17.62 21.39
CA ARG A 367 -11.53 -17.29 22.83
C ARG A 367 -10.14 -17.50 23.42
N GLY A 368 -9.44 -18.57 23.06
CA GLY A 368 -8.07 -18.85 23.51
C GLY A 368 -7.13 -17.73 23.09
N VAL A 369 -7.15 -17.33 21.81
CA VAL A 369 -6.35 -16.22 21.30
C VAL A 369 -6.73 -14.87 21.97
N ALA A 370 -8.02 -14.61 22.20
CA ALA A 370 -8.47 -13.36 22.83
C ALA A 370 -8.15 -13.32 24.33
N GLY A 371 -8.26 -14.45 25.05
CA GLY A 371 -8.06 -14.54 26.51
C GLY A 371 -6.62 -14.27 26.91
N GLU A 372 -5.65 -14.78 26.21
CA GLU A 372 -4.23 -14.59 26.51
C GLU A 372 -3.72 -13.18 26.18
N LEU A 373 -4.41 -12.47 25.31
CA LEU A 373 -4.13 -11.07 24.98
C LEU A 373 -4.81 -10.08 25.95
N GLY A 374 -5.15 -10.53 27.16
CA GLY A 374 -5.73 -9.67 28.21
C GLY A 374 -7.11 -9.09 27.88
N GLY A 375 -7.91 -9.81 27.08
CA GLY A 375 -9.23 -9.36 26.63
C GLY A 375 -9.20 -8.26 25.56
N LYS A 376 -8.03 -7.84 25.10
CA LYS A 376 -7.88 -6.89 23.99
C LYS A 376 -7.97 -7.62 22.65
N VAL A 377 -9.18 -7.91 22.24
CA VAL A 377 -9.51 -8.69 21.03
C VAL A 377 -8.92 -8.11 19.73
N GLY A 378 -8.45 -6.87 19.75
CA GLY A 378 -7.95 -6.17 18.55
C GLY A 378 -6.69 -6.73 17.90
N ILE A 379 -5.87 -7.51 18.62
CA ILE A 379 -4.59 -8.05 18.13
C ILE A 379 -4.79 -9.44 17.47
N ALA A 380 -5.91 -10.04 17.73
CA ALA A 380 -6.15 -11.46 17.51
C ALA A 380 -6.26 -11.96 16.05
N PRO A 381 -6.75 -11.22 15.02
CA PRO A 381 -7.07 -11.84 13.72
C PRO A 381 -5.87 -12.49 13.02
N ARG A 382 -4.68 -11.89 13.05
CA ARG A 382 -3.47 -12.44 12.41
C ARG A 382 -3.05 -13.77 13.06
N ILE A 383 -2.97 -13.75 14.38
CA ILE A 383 -2.56 -14.93 15.16
C ILE A 383 -3.62 -16.02 15.05
N TYR A 384 -4.88 -15.64 15.21
CA TYR A 384 -6.00 -16.56 15.05
C TYR A 384 -5.97 -17.28 13.70
N LEU A 385 -5.81 -16.54 12.59
CA LEU A 385 -5.80 -17.11 11.25
C LEU A 385 -4.58 -18.01 11.01
N LYS A 386 -3.40 -17.61 11.50
CA LYS A 386 -2.21 -18.44 11.44
C LYS A 386 -2.40 -19.75 12.19
N ARG A 387 -2.95 -19.70 13.41
CA ARG A 387 -3.21 -20.87 14.22
C ARG A 387 -4.31 -21.75 13.63
N LEU A 388 -5.36 -21.14 13.10
CA LEU A 388 -6.43 -21.86 12.39
C LEU A 388 -5.87 -22.66 11.22
N VAL A 389 -5.03 -22.04 10.36
CA VAL A 389 -4.42 -22.78 9.25
C VAL A 389 -3.54 -23.92 9.75
N GLY A 390 -2.71 -23.69 10.78
CA GLY A 390 -1.92 -24.75 11.38
C GLY A 390 -2.75 -25.90 12.00
N LEU A 391 -3.96 -25.59 12.50
CA LEU A 391 -4.90 -26.60 12.97
C LEU A 391 -5.52 -27.38 11.81
N LEU A 392 -5.93 -26.70 10.73
CA LEU A 392 -6.45 -27.32 9.51
C LEU A 392 -5.42 -28.25 8.87
N ASP A 393 -4.13 -27.83 8.82
CA ASP A 393 -3.03 -28.65 8.30
C ASP A 393 -2.92 -29.97 9.08
N ARG A 394 -2.94 -29.94 10.42
CA ARG A 394 -2.85 -31.13 11.25
C ARG A 394 -4.03 -32.09 11.08
N VAL A 395 -5.24 -31.54 10.99
CA VAL A 395 -6.44 -32.36 10.75
C VAL A 395 -6.43 -33.00 9.37
N ASP A 396 -5.85 -32.29 8.37
CA ASP A 396 -5.73 -32.83 7.02
C ASP A 396 -4.63 -33.89 6.89
N GLU A 397 -3.49 -33.69 7.51
CA GLU A 397 -2.35 -34.62 7.48
C GLU A 397 -2.55 -35.85 8.35
N HIS A 398 -3.26 -35.70 9.48
CA HIS A 398 -3.41 -36.79 10.49
C HIS A 398 -4.89 -37.12 10.75
N PRO A 399 -5.42 -38.23 10.18
CA PRO A 399 -6.81 -38.62 10.34
C PRO A 399 -7.26 -38.88 11.79
N ASP A 400 -6.36 -39.27 12.66
CA ASP A 400 -6.55 -39.55 14.09
C ASP A 400 -6.38 -38.29 14.98
N PHE A 401 -5.97 -37.16 14.43
CA PHE A 401 -5.80 -35.93 15.20
C PHE A 401 -7.13 -35.33 15.63
N GLU A 402 -7.30 -35.09 16.95
CA GLU A 402 -8.46 -34.43 17.54
C GLU A 402 -8.10 -33.06 18.11
N PRO A 403 -8.67 -31.95 17.56
CA PRO A 403 -8.34 -30.59 17.96
C PRO A 403 -8.50 -30.28 19.45
N GLY A 404 -9.41 -30.94 20.12
CA GLY A 404 -9.70 -30.74 21.56
C GLY A 404 -8.75 -31.45 22.51
N GLU A 405 -8.06 -32.48 22.04
CA GLU A 405 -7.21 -33.33 22.85
C GLU A 405 -5.72 -33.14 22.59
N HIS A 406 -5.38 -32.89 21.32
CA HIS A 406 -3.99 -32.90 20.86
C HIS A 406 -3.41 -31.47 20.54
N TYR A 407 -4.20 -30.43 20.75
CA TYR A 407 -3.78 -29.08 20.43
C TYR A 407 -4.17 -28.07 21.51
N GLU A 408 -3.17 -27.38 22.08
CA GLU A 408 -3.41 -26.26 22.96
C GLU A 408 -3.89 -25.05 22.14
N LEU A 409 -5.10 -24.60 22.48
CA LEU A 409 -5.74 -23.45 21.80
C LEU A 409 -5.29 -22.10 22.38
N THR A 410 -4.12 -22.07 23.07
CA THR A 410 -3.54 -20.90 23.74
C THR A 410 -2.41 -20.28 22.91
N VAL A 411 -2.11 -19.01 23.09
CA VAL A 411 -1.07 -18.26 22.36
C VAL A 411 0.16 -18.10 23.24
N ASP A 412 1.34 -18.42 22.71
CA ASP A 412 2.60 -18.09 23.40
C ASP A 412 2.90 -16.58 23.20
N ALA A 413 3.31 -15.89 24.27
CA ALA A 413 3.72 -14.49 24.23
C ALA A 413 4.88 -14.24 23.22
N GLY A 414 5.70 -15.26 22.92
CA GLY A 414 6.75 -15.22 21.91
C GLY A 414 6.24 -15.09 20.46
N GLU A 415 4.97 -15.39 20.19
CA GLU A 415 4.36 -15.23 18.86
C GLU A 415 3.91 -13.80 18.53
N LEU A 416 3.91 -12.92 19.55
CA LEU A 416 3.57 -11.51 19.42
C LEU A 416 4.77 -10.70 18.92
N THR A 417 4.53 -9.76 18.00
CA THR A 417 5.54 -8.74 17.69
C THR A 417 5.73 -7.82 18.90
N PRO A 418 6.87 -7.09 19.00
CA PRO A 418 7.09 -6.14 20.09
C PRO A 418 5.94 -5.12 20.23
N GLU A 419 5.40 -4.63 19.11
CA GLU A 419 4.26 -3.70 19.10
C GLU A 419 2.97 -4.36 19.59
N GLU A 420 2.72 -5.61 19.22
CA GLU A 420 1.57 -6.38 19.68
C GLU A 420 1.68 -6.69 21.18
N ARG A 421 2.86 -7.02 21.68
CA ARG A 421 3.12 -7.20 23.12
C ARG A 421 2.86 -5.92 23.91
N ALA A 422 3.41 -4.79 23.44
CA ALA A 422 3.17 -3.50 24.07
C ALA A 422 1.69 -3.10 24.06
N ALA A 423 0.95 -3.38 22.96
CA ALA A 423 -0.47 -3.12 22.86
C ALA A 423 -1.31 -4.06 23.76
N ALA A 424 -0.86 -5.30 23.96
CA ALA A 424 -1.48 -6.28 24.86
C ALA A 424 -1.23 -5.95 26.36
N GLY A 425 -0.28 -5.05 26.64
CA GLY A 425 0.15 -4.74 28.01
C GLY A 425 1.02 -5.85 28.63
N VAL A 426 1.61 -6.70 27.79
CA VAL A 426 2.60 -7.69 28.20
C VAL A 426 3.91 -6.95 28.45
N ALA A 427 4.52 -7.12 29.64
CA ALA A 427 5.80 -6.49 29.97
C ALA A 427 6.87 -6.91 28.94
N PRO A 428 7.76 -5.99 28.51
CA PRO A 428 8.86 -6.36 27.64
C PRO A 428 9.71 -7.46 28.29
N SER A 429 10.13 -8.45 27.52
CA SER A 429 11.09 -9.45 27.99
C SER A 429 12.46 -8.77 28.18
N LEU A 430 13.34 -9.37 29.00
CA LEU A 430 14.70 -8.87 29.17
C LEU A 430 15.48 -8.81 27.85
N ASP A 431 15.12 -9.63 26.87
CA ASP A 431 15.73 -9.68 25.54
C ASP A 431 15.26 -8.52 24.62
N ASP A 432 14.19 -7.82 24.98
CA ASP A 432 13.65 -6.65 24.22
C ASP A 432 14.26 -5.32 24.71
N ILE A 433 15.11 -5.33 25.73
CA ILE A 433 15.76 -4.13 26.27
C ILE A 433 17.06 -3.90 25.49
N GLU A 434 17.01 -3.16 24.39
CA GLU A 434 18.20 -2.52 23.84
C GLU A 434 18.73 -1.52 24.88
N LEU A 435 19.82 -1.87 25.56
CA LEU A 435 20.59 -0.95 26.38
C LEU A 435 21.25 0.05 25.41
N ASP A 436 20.67 1.24 25.33
CA ASP A 436 21.35 2.39 24.74
C ASP A 436 22.53 2.76 25.64
N LEU A 437 23.67 2.09 25.42
CA LEU A 437 24.95 2.46 26.00
C LEU A 437 25.40 3.75 25.30
N GLY A 438 24.74 4.86 25.62
CA GLY A 438 25.19 6.18 25.24
C GLY A 438 26.67 6.31 25.60
N THR A 439 27.51 6.44 24.59
CA THR A 439 28.91 6.85 24.76
C THR A 439 28.90 8.25 25.37
N GLY A 440 28.89 8.29 26.70
CA GLY A 440 29.08 9.52 27.46
C GLY A 440 30.50 10.02 27.24
N GLU A 441 30.67 10.99 26.36
CA GLU A 441 31.84 11.86 26.40
C GLU A 441 31.83 12.60 27.74
N ALA A 442 32.81 12.26 28.55
CA ALA A 442 33.05 12.97 29.81
C ALA A 442 33.41 14.44 29.50
N PRO A 443 32.88 15.41 30.23
CA PRO A 443 33.29 16.80 30.06
C PRO A 443 34.75 16.96 30.48
N GLY A 444 35.60 17.30 29.52
CA GLY A 444 37.00 17.61 29.72
C GLY A 444 37.17 18.70 30.75
N GLY A 445 37.81 18.35 31.86
CA GLY A 445 38.21 19.29 32.91
C GLY A 445 39.20 20.32 32.37
N GLY A 446 38.78 21.58 32.27
CA GLY A 446 39.65 22.71 32.07
C GLY A 446 40.52 22.91 33.33
N SER A 447 41.80 22.64 33.21
CA SER A 447 42.77 23.11 34.22
C SER A 447 43.23 24.52 33.82
N ASP A 448 42.84 25.46 34.63
CA ASP A 448 43.40 26.79 34.74
C ASP A 448 44.87 26.70 35.22
N ARG A 449 45.83 27.29 34.50
CA ARG A 449 47.07 27.82 35.02
C ARG A 449 47.84 28.61 33.91
N GLY A 450 48.07 29.88 34.24
CA GLY A 450 49.13 30.69 33.68
C GLY A 450 48.74 31.90 32.89
#